data_3259e3963c9181e2d082362496b75dc1
#
_entry.id   3259e3963c9181e2d082362496b75dc1
#
_cell.length_a   1.000
_cell.length_b   1.000
_cell.length_c   1.000
_cell.angle_alpha   90.00
_cell.angle_beta   90.00
_cell.angle_gamma   90.00
#
_symmetry.space_group_name_H-M   'P 1'
#
loop_
_entity.id
_entity.type
_entity.pdbx_description
1 polymer ?
#
loop_
_entity_poly.entity_id
_entity_poly.type
_entity_poly.pdbx_seq_one_letter_code
_entity_poly.pdbx_strand_id
1 'polypeptide(L)'
;MTDEKKTLFIEGKEVEFTNEPNLLEVIRKAGMNVPTLCYRPDLTSFGACRLCVVEVEYPNGRKMINSSCTMPPEAGIKVKLNTEKVRKIRKMVLELLLANHDRECTTCDKSGSCELQRYAEEYGIRHVKQFAQRDCMVTKDESSCALVRDNNKCVLCGACVRACDEHQGLQVLGFANRGSKTVVEPMAGKDLAKSECINCGQCAAVCPTGAITINSTQLDEVWKAITNPEKKVVVQFAPSVRVAIGEMFGLEPGVNSTKKINAALRRIGFDLVFDTNFSADLTIMEEAHEFIDRLKNGGKLPLFTSCCPGWVRFLELQHPDMLDHLSSCKSPQGMMGAIIREYVPQYYEDITPENLVSVSIMPCTAKKYEGKREQFKMAGGRQEIDYVLTTQELGRMIKGAGIDFKNLEGEEPDSPFGKYTGAGTIFGVSGGVAEAAARTAYEVVTGETLKDVVINDMRGTKRVKTVELDLKGTHIKVKIVNTLREAEKCMREIKEGKADYQLLEVMACPGGCINGGGQPQSCNDSNIKEMRAQGLYTDDAQGEWRKSHENPEIKELYAKHLEKPNSHKAHELLHTTYVDKRKDCYISVGE
;
A
#
# COMPACT_ATOMS: atom_id res chain seq x y z
N MET A 1 26.55 -18.38 -13.78
CA MET A 1 27.76 -18.12 -12.97
C MET A 1 27.51 -18.84 -11.66
N THR A 2 28.33 -19.81 -11.30
CA THR A 2 28.29 -20.45 -9.98
C THR A 2 28.67 -19.39 -8.96
N ASP A 3 27.76 -19.06 -8.04
CA ASP A 3 27.98 -18.11 -6.96
C ASP A 3 29.10 -18.67 -6.06
N GLU A 4 30.30 -18.14 -6.20
CA GLU A 4 31.45 -18.53 -5.39
C GLU A 4 31.22 -18.12 -3.94
N LYS A 5 31.11 -19.09 -3.05
CA LYS A 5 30.93 -18.86 -1.62
C LYS A 5 32.23 -18.26 -1.05
N LYS A 6 32.09 -17.12 -0.41
CA LYS A 6 33.15 -16.42 0.31
C LYS A 6 32.83 -16.39 1.79
N THR A 7 33.86 -16.28 2.63
CA THR A 7 33.70 -16.25 4.08
C THR A 7 34.26 -14.98 4.70
N LEU A 8 33.65 -14.52 5.75
CA LEU A 8 34.10 -13.45 6.64
C LEU A 8 33.77 -13.82 8.10
N PHE A 9 34.27 -13.07 9.06
CA PHE A 9 34.06 -13.36 10.47
C PHE A 9 33.23 -12.24 11.13
N ILE A 10 32.08 -12.59 11.77
CA ILE A 10 31.26 -11.66 12.56
C ILE A 10 31.25 -12.10 14.01
N GLU A 11 31.72 -11.25 14.92
CA GLU A 11 31.89 -11.58 16.35
C GLU A 11 32.62 -12.90 16.58
N GLY A 12 33.62 -13.22 15.70
CA GLY A 12 34.43 -14.43 15.76
C GLY A 12 33.81 -15.68 15.14
N LYS A 13 32.55 -15.60 14.67
CA LYS A 13 31.91 -16.69 13.94
C LYS A 13 32.17 -16.55 12.45
N GLU A 14 32.49 -17.63 11.79
CA GLU A 14 32.62 -17.69 10.34
C GLU A 14 31.23 -17.63 9.68
N VAL A 15 31.07 -16.77 8.69
CA VAL A 15 29.81 -16.53 7.99
C VAL A 15 30.06 -16.58 6.49
N GLU A 16 29.32 -17.43 5.79
CA GLU A 16 29.33 -17.51 4.32
C GLU A 16 28.47 -16.41 3.70
N PHE A 17 28.96 -15.83 2.61
CA PHE A 17 28.20 -14.90 1.78
C PHE A 17 28.44 -15.16 0.28
N THR A 18 27.53 -14.70 -0.56
CA THR A 18 27.60 -14.83 -2.02
C THR A 18 27.42 -13.48 -2.70
N ASN A 19 26.20 -13.05 -2.90
CA ASN A 19 25.82 -11.84 -3.66
C ASN A 19 25.08 -10.79 -2.80
N GLU A 20 25.23 -10.85 -1.49
CA GLU A 20 24.62 -9.85 -0.61
C GLU A 20 25.12 -8.44 -0.98
N PRO A 21 24.21 -7.45 -1.15
CA PRO A 21 24.55 -6.13 -1.71
C PRO A 21 25.46 -5.30 -0.80
N ASN A 22 25.49 -5.60 0.50
CA ASN A 22 26.30 -4.90 1.48
C ASN A 22 26.53 -5.76 2.73
N LEU A 23 27.48 -5.34 3.57
CA LEU A 23 27.83 -6.04 4.80
C LEU A 23 26.67 -6.13 5.80
N LEU A 24 25.75 -5.17 5.81
CA LEU A 24 24.57 -5.19 6.70
C LEU A 24 23.68 -6.41 6.41
N GLU A 25 23.44 -6.74 5.13
CA GLU A 25 22.63 -7.90 4.77
C GLU A 25 23.31 -9.22 5.16
N VAL A 26 24.62 -9.32 5.07
CA VAL A 26 25.38 -10.47 5.59
C VAL A 26 25.22 -10.61 7.10
N ILE A 27 25.29 -9.49 7.84
CA ILE A 27 25.08 -9.47 9.30
C ILE A 27 23.66 -9.95 9.64
N ARG A 28 22.65 -9.48 8.93
CA ARG A 28 21.25 -9.88 9.12
C ARG A 28 21.02 -11.36 8.81
N LYS A 29 21.54 -11.83 7.68
CA LYS A 29 21.48 -13.24 7.28
C LYS A 29 22.11 -14.18 8.32
N ALA A 30 23.14 -13.70 9.02
CA ALA A 30 23.75 -14.42 10.13
C ALA A 30 22.94 -14.38 11.45
N GLY A 31 21.72 -13.86 11.43
CA GLY A 31 20.85 -13.75 12.62
C GLY A 31 21.27 -12.65 13.60
N MET A 32 22.14 -11.73 13.19
CA MET A 32 22.61 -10.62 14.00
C MET A 32 22.04 -9.30 13.47
N ASN A 33 21.95 -8.27 14.31
CA ASN A 33 21.39 -6.99 13.91
C ASN A 33 22.25 -5.82 14.37
N VAL A 34 22.24 -4.75 13.58
CA VAL A 34 22.78 -3.44 13.93
C VAL A 34 21.73 -2.35 13.65
N PRO A 35 21.69 -1.27 14.44
CA PRO A 35 20.67 -0.24 14.29
C PRO A 35 20.77 0.49 12.95
N THR A 36 19.64 0.76 12.33
CA THR A 36 19.52 1.54 11.09
C THR A 36 18.26 2.39 11.11
N LEU A 37 18.31 3.61 10.52
CA LEU A 37 17.13 4.43 10.25
C LEU A 37 16.95 4.72 8.75
N CYS A 38 18.04 4.79 7.98
CA CYS A 38 18.00 5.18 6.58
C CYS A 38 18.00 4.00 5.59
N TYR A 39 18.38 2.81 6.02
CA TYR A 39 18.47 1.65 5.15
C TYR A 39 17.09 0.97 4.99
N ARG A 40 16.78 0.64 3.75
CA ARG A 40 15.64 -0.18 3.35
C ARG A 40 16.13 -1.15 2.27
N PRO A 41 15.81 -2.46 2.36
CA PRO A 41 16.34 -3.47 1.42
C PRO A 41 15.96 -3.22 -0.04
N ASP A 42 14.81 -2.61 -0.28
CA ASP A 42 14.23 -2.34 -1.60
C ASP A 42 14.56 -0.94 -2.16
N LEU A 43 15.38 -0.16 -1.44
CA LEU A 43 15.86 1.16 -1.84
C LEU A 43 17.39 1.20 -1.89
N THR A 44 17.93 2.07 -2.74
CA THR A 44 19.37 2.30 -2.82
C THR A 44 19.96 2.66 -1.47
N SER A 45 21.13 2.09 -1.12
CA SER A 45 21.84 2.40 0.12
C SER A 45 22.31 3.85 0.13
N PHE A 46 22.05 4.59 1.23
CA PHE A 46 22.33 6.03 1.31
C PHE A 46 23.37 6.40 2.39
N GLY A 47 23.41 5.65 3.50
CA GLY A 47 24.40 5.84 4.56
C GLY A 47 24.23 7.12 5.39
N ALA A 48 23.07 7.77 5.36
CA ALA A 48 22.83 9.06 6.01
C ALA A 48 22.83 8.99 7.54
N CYS A 49 22.18 8.00 8.15
CA CYS A 49 21.96 7.97 9.60
C CYS A 49 23.19 7.58 10.43
N ARG A 50 24.19 6.95 9.85
CA ARG A 50 25.44 6.49 10.50
C ARG A 50 25.28 5.58 11.72
N LEU A 51 24.09 5.00 11.94
CA LEU A 51 23.86 4.09 13.07
C LEU A 51 24.38 2.67 12.82
N CYS A 52 24.45 2.23 11.56
CA CYS A 52 24.94 0.90 11.20
C CYS A 52 26.46 0.74 11.21
N VAL A 53 27.18 1.63 11.88
CA VAL A 53 28.65 1.55 11.99
C VAL A 53 29.08 0.29 12.72
N VAL A 54 30.14 -0.34 12.19
CA VAL A 54 30.78 -1.53 12.74
C VAL A 54 32.30 -1.34 12.69
N GLU A 55 33.06 -2.04 13.54
CA GLU A 55 34.49 -2.07 13.47
C GLU A 55 34.90 -3.25 12.59
N VAL A 56 35.69 -2.96 11.56
CA VAL A 56 36.18 -3.94 10.58
C VAL A 56 37.71 -4.03 10.68
N GLU A 57 38.23 -5.25 10.88
CA GLU A 57 39.65 -5.56 10.79
C GLU A 57 39.92 -6.32 9.48
N TYR A 58 40.79 -5.76 8.66
CA TYR A 58 41.20 -6.34 7.40
C TYR A 58 42.30 -7.38 7.59
N PRO A 59 42.50 -8.31 6.64
CA PRO A 59 43.57 -9.33 6.73
C PRO A 59 44.98 -8.76 6.93
N ASN A 60 45.21 -7.53 6.51
CA ASN A 60 46.48 -6.80 6.71
C ASN A 60 46.61 -6.16 8.12
N GLY A 61 45.71 -6.42 9.03
CA GLY A 61 45.67 -5.87 10.39
C GLY A 61 45.13 -4.44 10.53
N ARG A 62 44.75 -3.78 9.43
CA ARG A 62 44.14 -2.44 9.46
C ARG A 62 42.74 -2.50 10.07
N LYS A 63 42.46 -1.61 11.04
CA LYS A 63 41.14 -1.47 11.67
C LYS A 63 40.46 -0.18 11.25
N MET A 64 39.20 -0.26 10.89
CA MET A 64 38.38 0.89 10.49
C MET A 64 36.98 0.78 11.06
N ILE A 65 36.31 1.94 11.25
CA ILE A 65 34.87 2.02 11.52
C ILE A 65 34.15 2.42 10.24
N ASN A 66 33.28 1.55 9.77
CA ASN A 66 32.52 1.75 8.52
C ASN A 66 31.02 1.57 8.74
N SER A 67 30.22 2.22 7.89
CA SER A 67 28.77 1.99 7.81
C SER A 67 28.50 0.70 7.05
N SER A 68 27.99 -0.32 7.71
CA SER A 68 27.77 -1.65 7.11
C SER A 68 26.78 -1.63 5.93
N CYS A 69 25.81 -0.70 5.92
CA CYS A 69 24.82 -0.60 4.84
C CYS A 69 25.36 -0.08 3.50
N THR A 70 26.56 0.52 3.49
CA THR A 70 27.21 1.06 2.27
C THR A 70 28.54 0.39 1.97
N MET A 71 28.96 -0.57 2.80
CA MET A 71 30.19 -1.31 2.62
C MET A 71 29.90 -2.64 1.92
N PRO A 72 30.53 -2.97 0.78
CA PRO A 72 30.46 -4.31 0.20
C PRO A 72 31.07 -5.33 1.16
N PRO A 73 30.57 -6.57 1.20
CA PRO A 73 31.21 -7.64 1.97
C PRO A 73 32.50 -8.09 1.29
N GLU A 74 33.56 -8.29 2.07
CA GLU A 74 34.87 -8.72 1.59
C GLU A 74 35.31 -10.00 2.31
N ALA A 75 35.96 -10.91 1.59
CA ALA A 75 36.45 -12.16 2.17
C ALA A 75 37.59 -11.92 3.19
N GLY A 76 37.53 -12.69 4.29
CA GLY A 76 38.58 -12.70 5.33
C GLY A 76 38.54 -11.51 6.29
N ILE A 77 37.66 -10.54 6.15
CA ILE A 77 37.50 -9.46 7.14
C ILE A 77 36.92 -9.99 8.44
N LYS A 78 37.30 -9.35 9.55
CA LYS A 78 36.70 -9.60 10.88
C LYS A 78 35.88 -8.41 11.31
N VAL A 79 34.59 -8.64 11.59
CA VAL A 79 33.62 -7.60 11.91
C VAL A 79 33.24 -7.69 13.38
N LYS A 80 33.35 -6.57 14.09
CA LYS A 80 32.89 -6.39 15.47
C LYS A 80 31.72 -5.43 15.50
N LEU A 81 30.57 -5.91 16.02
CA LEU A 81 29.32 -5.17 16.02
C LEU A 81 29.16 -4.24 17.21
N ASN A 82 29.82 -4.53 18.32
CA ASN A 82 29.53 -3.91 19.61
C ASN A 82 30.78 -3.62 20.46
N THR A 83 31.81 -3.01 19.88
CA THR A 83 32.97 -2.51 20.65
C THR A 83 32.59 -1.24 21.43
N GLU A 84 33.38 -0.90 22.46
CA GLU A 84 33.19 0.35 23.23
C GLU A 84 33.15 1.58 22.30
N LYS A 85 34.05 1.60 21.33
CA LYS A 85 34.13 2.68 20.33
C LYS A 85 32.86 2.76 19.46
N VAL A 86 32.36 1.63 18.98
CA VAL A 86 31.12 1.55 18.20
C VAL A 86 29.94 2.04 19.03
N ARG A 87 29.80 1.60 20.28
CA ARG A 87 28.72 2.06 21.18
C ARG A 87 28.75 3.57 21.42
N LYS A 88 29.94 4.12 21.69
CA LYS A 88 30.12 5.57 21.88
C LYS A 88 29.68 6.36 20.64
N ILE A 89 30.08 5.92 19.44
CA ILE A 89 29.71 6.57 18.18
C ILE A 89 28.19 6.51 17.97
N ARG A 90 27.57 5.34 18.12
CA ARG A 90 26.11 5.21 17.94
C ARG A 90 25.34 6.08 18.92
N LYS A 91 25.76 6.10 20.19
CA LYS A 91 25.13 6.95 21.20
C LYS A 91 25.22 8.44 20.84
N MET A 92 26.42 8.90 20.43
CA MET A 92 26.63 10.27 19.98
C MET A 92 25.76 10.63 18.76
N VAL A 93 25.67 9.74 17.78
CA VAL A 93 24.82 9.94 16.59
C VAL A 93 23.35 10.02 16.98
N LEU A 94 22.87 9.15 17.88
CA LEU A 94 21.49 9.22 18.37
C LEU A 94 21.20 10.53 19.13
N GLU A 95 22.14 10.99 19.95
CA GLU A 95 22.02 12.28 20.64
C GLU A 95 21.97 13.46 19.65
N LEU A 96 22.76 13.44 18.58
CA LEU A 96 22.70 14.43 17.49
C LEU A 96 21.37 14.42 16.76
N LEU A 97 20.83 13.24 16.44
CA LEU A 97 19.51 13.11 15.82
C LEU A 97 18.40 13.65 16.73
N LEU A 98 18.45 13.32 18.02
CA LEU A 98 17.48 13.77 19.01
C LEU A 98 17.58 15.27 19.32
N ALA A 99 18.74 15.91 19.15
CA ALA A 99 18.91 17.34 19.32
C ALA A 99 18.13 18.16 18.27
N ASN A 100 17.95 17.60 17.07
CA ASN A 100 17.19 18.24 15.97
C ASN A 100 15.76 17.71 15.83
N HIS A 101 15.32 16.83 16.72
CA HIS A 101 14.02 16.15 16.65
C HIS A 101 13.08 16.70 17.72
N ASP A 102 11.83 16.98 17.32
CA ASP A 102 10.76 17.25 18.27
C ASP A 102 10.46 15.96 19.07
N ARG A 103 10.65 16.04 20.39
CA ARG A 103 10.57 14.90 21.32
C ARG A 103 9.22 14.77 22.04
N GLU A 104 8.18 15.39 21.52
CA GLU A 104 6.80 15.25 21.99
C GLU A 104 6.22 13.85 21.63
N CYS A 105 6.86 12.80 22.19
CA CYS A 105 6.54 11.41 21.84
C CYS A 105 5.13 10.99 22.26
N THR A 106 4.61 11.52 23.36
CA THR A 106 3.28 11.14 23.89
C THR A 106 2.13 11.53 22.98
N THR A 107 2.29 12.58 22.20
CA THR A 107 1.31 13.08 21.23
C THR A 107 1.66 12.75 19.78
N CYS A 108 2.73 11.99 19.57
CA CYS A 108 3.21 11.63 18.23
C CYS A 108 2.48 10.39 17.67
N ASP A 109 1.95 10.48 16.46
CA ASP A 109 1.31 9.34 15.77
C ASP A 109 2.20 8.10 15.60
N LYS A 110 3.53 8.27 15.70
CA LYS A 110 4.50 7.19 15.60
C LYS A 110 4.90 6.61 16.97
N SER A 111 4.36 7.13 18.08
CA SER A 111 4.67 6.62 19.43
C SER A 111 4.44 5.12 19.54
N GLY A 112 5.34 4.43 20.23
CA GLY A 112 5.30 2.96 20.36
C GLY A 112 5.74 2.16 19.12
N SER A 113 5.89 2.81 17.94
CA SER A 113 6.38 2.18 16.71
C SER A 113 7.51 2.97 16.03
N CYS A 114 8.07 3.96 16.73
CA CYS A 114 9.14 4.81 16.24
C CYS A 114 10.52 4.16 16.47
N GLU A 115 11.28 3.94 15.40
CA GLU A 115 12.63 3.35 15.51
C GLU A 115 13.60 4.25 16.27
N LEU A 116 13.48 5.59 16.14
CA LEU A 116 14.32 6.51 16.90
C LEU A 116 14.02 6.44 18.41
N GLN A 117 12.75 6.34 18.79
CA GLN A 117 12.32 6.17 20.19
C GLN A 117 12.88 4.86 20.76
N ARG A 118 12.74 3.75 20.05
CA ARG A 118 13.27 2.44 20.43
C ARG A 118 14.79 2.46 20.62
N TYR A 119 15.54 3.05 19.68
CA TYR A 119 16.99 3.15 19.83
C TYR A 119 17.41 4.08 20.97
N ALA A 120 16.69 5.18 21.20
CA ALA A 120 16.96 6.03 22.35
C ALA A 120 16.81 5.27 23.67
N GLU A 121 15.82 4.40 23.78
CA GLU A 121 15.61 3.52 24.94
C GLU A 121 16.71 2.47 25.05
N GLU A 122 17.02 1.72 23.99
CA GLU A 122 18.05 0.66 23.95
C GLU A 122 19.45 1.20 24.33
N TYR A 123 19.78 2.45 23.95
CA TYR A 123 21.06 3.10 24.29
C TYR A 123 21.02 3.93 25.59
N GLY A 124 19.92 3.87 26.33
CA GLY A 124 19.76 4.56 27.61
C GLY A 124 19.84 6.08 27.54
N ILE A 125 19.41 6.68 26.42
CA ILE A 125 19.43 8.14 26.25
C ILE A 125 18.16 8.71 26.87
N ARG A 126 18.31 9.38 28.02
CA ARG A 126 17.20 10.06 28.72
C ARG A 126 17.26 11.59 28.54
N HIS A 127 18.45 12.14 28.35
CA HIS A 127 18.68 13.57 28.18
C HIS A 127 19.73 13.81 27.10
N VAL A 128 19.50 14.79 26.25
CA VAL A 128 20.47 15.27 25.26
C VAL A 128 21.15 16.51 25.86
N LYS A 129 22.35 16.31 26.42
CA LYS A 129 23.07 17.38 27.12
C LYS A 129 24.18 18.04 26.31
N GLN A 130 24.73 17.29 25.32
CA GLN A 130 25.95 17.69 24.59
C GLN A 130 25.67 18.62 23.40
N PHE A 131 24.44 18.67 22.91
CA PHE A 131 24.09 19.40 21.71
C PHE A 131 22.94 20.35 21.97
N ALA A 132 23.01 21.56 21.43
CA ALA A 132 21.91 22.54 21.48
C ALA A 132 20.71 21.99 20.69
N GLN A 133 19.53 22.20 21.22
CA GLN A 133 18.29 21.89 20.53
C GLN A 133 18.08 22.88 19.38
N ARG A 134 17.49 22.42 18.28
CA ARG A 134 17.09 23.30 17.18
C ARG A 134 15.98 24.24 17.62
N ASP A 135 16.18 25.55 17.49
CA ASP A 135 15.20 26.57 17.90
C ASP A 135 14.14 26.85 16.81
N CYS A 136 14.25 26.24 15.67
CA CYS A 136 13.42 26.57 14.50
C CYS A 136 12.30 25.54 14.34
N MET A 137 11.09 25.91 14.72
CA MET A 137 9.88 25.15 14.38
C MET A 137 9.49 25.41 12.93
N VAL A 138 9.28 24.35 12.17
CA VAL A 138 8.79 24.40 10.79
C VAL A 138 7.31 24.09 10.78
N THR A 139 6.54 24.81 9.97
CA THR A 139 5.09 24.57 9.85
C THR A 139 4.82 23.13 9.40
N LYS A 140 3.88 22.49 10.06
CA LYS A 140 3.36 21.16 9.70
C LYS A 140 2.48 21.29 8.47
N ASP A 141 2.64 20.40 7.50
CA ASP A 141 1.81 20.34 6.31
C ASP A 141 0.73 19.25 6.49
N GLU A 142 -0.50 19.68 6.64
CA GLU A 142 -1.71 18.86 6.81
C GLU A 142 -2.67 19.00 5.61
N SER A 143 -2.21 19.59 4.52
CA SER A 143 -3.03 19.89 3.34
C SER A 143 -3.57 18.65 2.63
N SER A 144 -2.83 17.54 2.65
CA SER A 144 -3.24 16.31 1.97
C SER A 144 -4.28 15.53 2.80
N CYS A 145 -5.33 15.08 2.14
CA CYS A 145 -6.31 14.19 2.76
C CYS A 145 -5.75 12.82 3.20
N ALA A 146 -4.59 12.45 2.67
CA ALA A 146 -3.98 11.13 2.85
C ALA A 146 -2.80 11.13 3.82
N LEU A 147 -2.01 12.20 3.84
CA LEU A 147 -0.72 12.27 4.52
C LEU A 147 -0.53 13.58 5.28
N VAL A 148 0.20 13.49 6.37
CA VAL A 148 0.68 14.63 7.14
C VAL A 148 2.20 14.65 7.11
N ARG A 149 2.82 15.83 6.97
CA ARG A 149 4.27 16.01 6.95
C ARG A 149 4.70 17.02 8.03
N ASP A 150 5.57 16.55 8.92
CA ASP A 150 6.13 17.34 10.02
C ASP A 150 7.66 17.28 10.00
N ASN A 151 8.29 18.31 9.46
CA ASN A 151 9.75 18.38 9.36
C ASN A 151 10.45 18.51 10.72
N ASN A 152 9.75 18.86 11.80
CA ASN A 152 10.33 18.92 13.16
C ASN A 152 10.69 17.51 13.68
N LYS A 153 10.05 16.47 13.10
CA LYS A 153 10.30 15.06 13.41
C LYS A 153 11.20 14.38 12.38
N CYS A 154 11.76 15.14 11.42
CA CYS A 154 12.57 14.60 10.35
C CYS A 154 14.03 14.42 10.80
N VAL A 155 14.57 13.19 10.58
CA VAL A 155 15.98 12.85 10.83
C VAL A 155 16.83 12.87 9.55
N LEU A 156 16.33 13.44 8.47
CA LEU A 156 17.00 13.59 7.17
C LEU A 156 17.59 12.29 6.61
N CYS A 157 16.94 11.16 6.87
CA CYS A 157 17.40 9.85 6.41
C CYS A 157 17.25 9.61 4.91
N GLY A 158 16.46 10.45 4.20
CA GLY A 158 16.24 10.39 2.76
C GLY A 158 15.45 9.17 2.27
N ALA A 159 14.89 8.33 3.14
CA ALA A 159 14.15 7.14 2.70
C ALA A 159 12.88 7.52 1.92
N CYS A 160 12.14 8.53 2.34
CA CYS A 160 10.93 9.02 1.65
C CYS A 160 11.25 9.64 0.28
N VAL A 161 12.36 10.36 0.15
CA VAL A 161 12.84 10.93 -1.13
C VAL A 161 13.12 9.79 -2.11
N ARG A 162 13.90 8.79 -1.69
CA ARG A 162 14.21 7.62 -2.52
C ARG A 162 12.99 6.78 -2.85
N ALA A 163 12.07 6.54 -1.91
CA ALA A 163 10.85 5.81 -2.20
C ALA A 163 9.98 6.53 -3.24
N CYS A 164 9.89 7.87 -3.17
CA CYS A 164 9.17 8.66 -4.17
C CYS A 164 9.84 8.63 -5.54
N ASP A 165 11.17 8.60 -5.60
CA ASP A 165 11.92 8.50 -6.84
C ASP A 165 11.99 7.05 -7.35
N GLU A 166 12.53 6.11 -6.56
CA GLU A 166 12.88 4.77 -7.02
C GLU A 166 11.67 3.85 -7.27
N HIS A 167 10.58 4.03 -6.51
CA HIS A 167 9.34 3.29 -6.73
C HIS A 167 8.37 4.03 -7.66
N GLN A 168 8.18 5.32 -7.45
CA GLN A 168 7.14 6.06 -8.17
C GLN A 168 7.67 6.84 -9.39
N GLY A 169 8.97 7.16 -9.43
CA GLY A 169 9.53 7.98 -10.51
C GLY A 169 9.08 9.44 -10.50
N LEU A 170 8.37 9.89 -9.45
CA LEU A 170 7.71 11.19 -9.41
C LEU A 170 8.57 12.31 -8.82
N GLN A 171 9.52 11.97 -7.95
CA GLN A 171 10.42 12.94 -7.30
C GLN A 171 9.70 14.11 -6.62
N VAL A 172 8.47 13.90 -6.11
CA VAL A 172 7.68 14.94 -5.43
C VAL A 172 8.41 15.49 -4.21
N LEU A 173 9.08 14.60 -3.45
CA LEU A 173 9.85 14.96 -2.27
C LEU A 173 11.34 15.09 -2.58
N GLY A 174 11.94 16.17 -2.14
CA GLY A 174 13.36 16.44 -2.28
C GLY A 174 13.95 17.08 -1.02
N PHE A 175 15.28 17.16 -0.96
CA PHE A 175 15.96 17.97 0.05
C PHE A 175 15.97 19.43 -0.41
N ALA A 176 15.47 20.31 0.45
CA ALA A 176 15.50 21.75 0.25
C ALA A 176 16.39 22.43 1.29
N ASN A 177 16.92 23.60 0.96
CA ASN A 177 17.86 24.36 1.76
C ASN A 177 19.20 23.61 2.01
N ARG A 178 20.01 24.09 2.95
CA ARG A 178 21.31 23.49 3.28
C ARG A 178 21.68 23.69 4.75
N GLY A 179 22.62 22.86 5.22
CA GLY A 179 23.11 22.93 6.61
C GLY A 179 21.99 22.61 7.61
N SER A 180 21.93 23.36 8.71
CA SER A 180 20.92 23.18 9.76
C SER A 180 19.49 23.51 9.33
N LYS A 181 19.33 24.19 8.19
CA LYS A 181 18.03 24.55 7.62
C LYS A 181 17.50 23.51 6.61
N THR A 182 18.24 22.44 6.37
CA THR A 182 17.81 21.39 5.44
C THR A 182 16.49 20.78 5.91
N VAL A 183 15.54 20.66 4.99
CA VAL A 183 14.22 20.03 5.17
C VAL A 183 13.94 19.10 4.01
N VAL A 184 12.93 18.22 4.16
CA VAL A 184 12.38 17.42 3.07
C VAL A 184 11.01 17.98 2.74
N GLU A 185 10.82 18.40 1.51
CA GLU A 185 9.56 19.01 1.08
C GLU A 185 9.30 18.81 -0.42
N PRO A 186 8.07 19.06 -0.90
CA PRO A 186 7.80 19.13 -2.34
C PRO A 186 8.55 20.29 -2.99
N MET A 187 8.77 20.17 -4.30
CA MET A 187 9.49 21.19 -5.10
C MET A 187 8.87 22.58 -4.86
N ALA A 188 9.75 23.59 -4.73
CA ALA A 188 9.39 24.99 -4.50
C ALA A 188 8.60 25.24 -3.19
N GLY A 189 8.70 24.36 -2.18
CA GLY A 189 8.02 24.54 -0.90
C GLY A 189 6.49 24.46 -0.98
N LYS A 190 5.95 23.84 -2.03
CA LYS A 190 4.50 23.65 -2.18
C LYS A 190 3.92 22.81 -1.04
N ASP A 191 2.64 23.03 -0.77
CA ASP A 191 1.84 22.09 0.02
C ASP A 191 1.73 20.74 -0.70
N LEU A 192 1.66 19.65 0.06
CA LEU A 192 1.59 18.31 -0.51
C LEU A 192 0.34 18.13 -1.39
N ALA A 193 -0.79 18.72 -1.02
CA ALA A 193 -2.04 18.68 -1.80
C ALA A 193 -1.93 19.36 -3.17
N LYS A 194 -1.07 20.41 -3.29
CA LYS A 194 -0.85 21.17 -4.53
C LYS A 194 0.33 20.65 -5.35
N SER A 195 0.93 19.54 -4.94
CA SER A 195 2.02 18.88 -5.65
C SER A 195 1.51 17.73 -6.53
N GLU A 196 2.38 17.18 -7.34
CA GLU A 196 2.08 16.00 -8.17
C GLU A 196 2.03 14.69 -7.35
N CYS A 197 1.76 14.79 -6.06
CA CYS A 197 1.64 13.66 -5.16
C CYS A 197 0.41 12.81 -5.50
N ILE A 198 0.63 11.52 -5.69
CA ILE A 198 -0.42 10.53 -5.96
C ILE A 198 -1.05 9.91 -4.70
N ASN A 199 -0.70 10.41 -3.54
CA ASN A 199 -1.20 9.95 -2.23
C ASN A 199 -0.94 8.47 -1.90
N CYS A 200 0.05 7.81 -2.52
CA CYS A 200 0.31 6.37 -2.35
C CYS A 200 0.81 5.96 -0.95
N GLY A 201 1.31 6.90 -0.13
CA GLY A 201 1.78 6.64 1.24
C GLY A 201 3.10 5.89 1.37
N GLN A 202 3.81 5.57 0.28
CA GLN A 202 5.09 4.86 0.35
C GLN A 202 6.14 5.65 1.14
N CYS A 203 6.12 6.98 1.08
CA CYS A 203 6.98 7.85 1.90
C CYS A 203 6.69 7.72 3.40
N ALA A 204 5.43 7.58 3.81
CA ALA A 204 5.05 7.31 5.20
C ALA A 204 5.45 5.88 5.62
N ALA A 205 5.29 4.90 4.73
CA ALA A 205 5.66 3.51 4.98
C ALA A 205 7.16 3.32 5.29
N VAL A 206 8.04 4.08 4.65
CA VAL A 206 9.49 3.99 4.89
C VAL A 206 10.01 4.97 5.94
N CYS A 207 9.17 5.87 6.47
CA CYS A 207 9.60 6.87 7.45
C CYS A 207 9.88 6.20 8.82
N PRO A 208 11.12 6.29 9.35
CA PRO A 208 11.48 5.66 10.62
C PRO A 208 10.97 6.42 11.84
N THR A 209 10.51 7.67 11.64
CA THR A 209 10.02 8.57 12.68
C THR A 209 8.62 9.08 12.32
N GLY A 210 8.06 10.01 13.09
CA GLY A 210 6.76 10.63 12.82
C GLY A 210 6.81 11.82 11.84
N ALA A 211 7.85 11.93 11.00
CA ALA A 211 7.98 13.05 10.07
C ALA A 211 7.00 12.99 8.89
N ILE A 212 6.61 11.81 8.47
CA ILE A 212 5.52 11.61 7.51
C ILE A 212 4.61 10.51 8.07
N THR A 213 3.34 10.82 8.26
CA THR A 213 2.33 9.93 8.82
C THR A 213 1.06 9.94 7.97
N ILE A 214 0.16 9.02 8.25
CA ILE A 214 -1.18 8.99 7.63
C ILE A 214 -2.01 10.12 8.24
N ASN A 215 -2.78 10.83 7.42
CA ASN A 215 -3.78 11.78 7.91
C ASN A 215 -4.95 11.01 8.54
N SER A 216 -5.06 11.06 9.85
CA SER A 216 -6.05 10.30 10.64
C SER A 216 -7.25 11.14 11.11
N THR A 217 -7.48 12.31 10.52
CA THR A 217 -8.60 13.21 10.91
C THR A 217 -9.97 12.55 10.77
N GLN A 218 -10.13 11.60 9.85
CA GLN A 218 -11.38 10.87 9.66
C GLN A 218 -11.69 9.85 10.77
N LEU A 219 -10.71 9.47 11.58
CA LEU A 219 -10.89 8.49 12.65
C LEU A 219 -11.87 8.99 13.71
N ASP A 220 -11.74 10.25 14.12
CA ASP A 220 -12.64 10.86 15.11
C ASP A 220 -14.06 11.04 14.57
N GLU A 221 -14.18 11.34 13.27
CA GLU A 221 -15.49 11.47 12.62
C GLU A 221 -16.21 10.11 12.55
N VAL A 222 -15.48 9.03 12.30
CA VAL A 222 -16.06 7.67 12.34
C VAL A 222 -16.51 7.31 13.74
N TRP A 223 -15.72 7.63 14.79
CA TRP A 223 -16.15 7.42 16.18
C TRP A 223 -17.40 8.21 16.54
N LYS A 224 -17.50 9.47 16.10
CA LYS A 224 -18.72 10.29 16.28
C LYS A 224 -19.93 9.67 15.56
N ALA A 225 -19.73 9.15 14.35
CA ALA A 225 -20.83 8.49 13.61
C ALA A 225 -21.31 7.23 14.32
N ILE A 226 -20.40 6.36 14.81
CA ILE A 226 -20.73 5.12 15.52
C ILE A 226 -21.47 5.40 16.82
N THR A 227 -21.11 6.47 17.54
CA THR A 227 -21.76 6.82 18.83
C THR A 227 -23.06 7.62 18.67
N ASN A 228 -23.41 8.02 17.46
CA ASN A 228 -24.64 8.76 17.19
C ASN A 228 -25.80 7.78 16.93
N PRO A 229 -26.81 7.68 17.82
CA PRO A 229 -27.92 6.73 17.68
C PRO A 229 -28.82 6.99 16.46
N GLU A 230 -28.74 8.19 15.87
CA GLU A 230 -29.49 8.55 14.65
C GLU A 230 -28.79 8.09 13.36
N LYS A 231 -27.57 7.54 13.47
CA LYS A 231 -26.79 7.07 12.32
C LYS A 231 -26.69 5.55 12.28
N LYS A 232 -26.61 5.04 11.07
CA LYS A 232 -26.36 3.63 10.77
C LYS A 232 -25.05 3.53 10.01
N VAL A 233 -24.05 2.95 10.64
CA VAL A 233 -22.69 2.95 10.11
C VAL A 233 -22.39 1.60 9.48
N VAL A 234 -22.25 1.59 8.17
CA VAL A 234 -21.97 0.41 7.35
C VAL A 234 -20.50 0.45 6.93
N VAL A 235 -19.79 -0.65 7.11
CA VAL A 235 -18.35 -0.73 6.80
C VAL A 235 -18.03 -1.83 5.81
N GLN A 236 -17.07 -1.54 4.91
CA GLN A 236 -16.42 -2.51 4.04
C GLN A 236 -14.91 -2.57 4.34
N PHE A 237 -14.27 -3.72 4.12
CA PHE A 237 -12.81 -3.84 4.25
C PHE A 237 -12.18 -4.61 3.10
N ALA A 238 -10.99 -4.12 2.65
CA ALA A 238 -10.30 -4.64 1.48
C ALA A 238 -9.61 -6.00 1.68
N PRO A 239 -9.37 -6.75 0.58
CA PRO A 239 -8.75 -8.08 0.63
C PRO A 239 -7.45 -8.15 1.45
N SER A 240 -6.51 -7.25 1.23
CA SER A 240 -5.20 -7.30 1.88
C SER A 240 -5.17 -6.82 3.34
N VAL A 241 -6.27 -6.27 3.87
CA VAL A 241 -6.39 -5.93 5.30
C VAL A 241 -6.30 -7.19 6.15
N ARG A 242 -6.96 -8.28 5.72
CA ARG A 242 -7.07 -9.55 6.45
C ARG A 242 -5.76 -10.26 6.73
N VAL A 243 -4.75 -10.07 5.88
CA VAL A 243 -3.44 -10.72 5.99
C VAL A 243 -2.37 -9.86 6.65
N ALA A 244 -2.72 -8.63 7.05
CA ALA A 244 -1.76 -7.68 7.61
C ALA A 244 -2.15 -7.17 9.01
N ILE A 245 -3.44 -7.00 9.30
CA ILE A 245 -3.88 -6.38 10.57
C ILE A 245 -3.42 -7.18 11.81
N GLY A 246 -3.35 -8.51 11.69
CA GLY A 246 -2.92 -9.39 12.78
C GLY A 246 -1.53 -9.06 13.32
N GLU A 247 -0.64 -8.50 12.49
CA GLU A 247 0.71 -8.09 12.89
C GLU A 247 0.70 -7.04 14.02
N MET A 248 -0.32 -6.18 14.05
CA MET A 248 -0.48 -5.17 15.11
C MET A 248 -0.87 -5.76 16.46
N PHE A 249 -1.22 -7.06 16.50
CA PHE A 249 -1.65 -7.84 17.65
C PHE A 249 -0.77 -9.06 17.90
N GLY A 250 0.41 -9.13 17.26
CA GLY A 250 1.39 -10.20 17.46
C GLY A 250 1.05 -11.52 16.77
N LEU A 251 0.23 -11.50 15.72
CA LEU A 251 0.08 -12.63 14.80
C LEU A 251 1.15 -12.55 13.71
N GLU A 252 1.48 -13.70 13.13
CA GLU A 252 2.41 -13.76 12.02
C GLU A 252 1.84 -13.06 10.76
N PRO A 253 2.69 -12.41 9.95
CA PRO A 253 2.27 -11.86 8.67
C PRO A 253 1.65 -12.93 7.76
N GLY A 254 0.60 -12.57 7.03
CA GLY A 254 -0.09 -13.49 6.13
C GLY A 254 -1.18 -14.33 6.78
N VAL A 255 -1.33 -14.31 8.10
CA VAL A 255 -2.44 -15.00 8.78
C VAL A 255 -3.77 -14.37 8.43
N ASN A 256 -4.70 -15.14 7.85
CA ASN A 256 -6.04 -14.67 7.52
C ASN A 256 -6.85 -14.35 8.79
N SER A 257 -7.23 -13.09 8.93
CA SER A 257 -7.99 -12.57 10.07
C SER A 257 -9.41 -12.13 9.72
N THR A 258 -9.98 -12.55 8.58
CA THR A 258 -11.28 -12.11 8.08
C THR A 258 -12.38 -12.18 9.12
N LYS A 259 -12.60 -13.35 9.70
CA LYS A 259 -13.66 -13.56 10.71
C LYS A 259 -13.44 -12.73 11.98
N LYS A 260 -12.17 -12.55 12.38
CA LYS A 260 -11.83 -11.70 13.55
C LYS A 260 -12.05 -10.21 13.25
N ILE A 261 -11.85 -9.77 12.00
CA ILE A 261 -12.15 -8.38 11.57
C ILE A 261 -13.66 -8.14 11.68
N ASN A 262 -14.49 -9.05 11.16
CA ASN A 262 -15.95 -8.94 11.24
C ASN A 262 -16.41 -8.79 12.70
N ALA A 263 -15.96 -9.68 13.58
CA ALA A 263 -16.30 -9.63 14.99
C ALA A 263 -15.78 -8.34 15.67
N ALA A 264 -14.58 -7.89 15.36
CA ALA A 264 -14.00 -6.68 15.93
C ALA A 264 -14.78 -5.43 15.50
N LEU A 265 -15.17 -5.33 14.23
CA LEU A 265 -15.94 -4.21 13.70
C LEU A 265 -17.32 -4.11 14.37
N ARG A 266 -18.04 -5.23 14.53
CA ARG A 266 -19.32 -5.24 15.26
C ARG A 266 -19.15 -4.84 16.72
N ARG A 267 -18.11 -5.29 17.39
CA ARG A 267 -17.81 -4.90 18.79
C ARG A 267 -17.41 -3.44 18.93
N ILE A 268 -16.83 -2.83 17.90
CA ILE A 268 -16.57 -1.38 17.83
C ILE A 268 -17.88 -0.60 17.73
N GLY A 269 -18.93 -1.19 17.13
CA GLY A 269 -20.25 -0.57 16.99
C GLY A 269 -20.70 -0.28 15.55
N PHE A 270 -20.06 -0.89 14.55
CA PHE A 270 -20.56 -0.84 13.17
C PHE A 270 -21.86 -1.68 13.06
N ASP A 271 -22.88 -1.14 12.40
CA ASP A 271 -24.18 -1.81 12.25
C ASP A 271 -24.12 -2.96 11.25
N LEU A 272 -23.41 -2.79 10.11
CA LEU A 272 -23.23 -3.83 9.10
C LEU A 272 -21.77 -3.88 8.64
N VAL A 273 -21.29 -5.10 8.39
CA VAL A 273 -19.90 -5.37 7.98
C VAL A 273 -19.89 -6.19 6.70
N PHE A 274 -19.40 -5.60 5.63
CA PHE A 274 -19.24 -6.23 4.32
C PHE A 274 -17.79 -6.44 3.94
N ASP A 275 -17.56 -7.36 2.99
CA ASP A 275 -16.25 -7.65 2.46
C ASP A 275 -16.10 -7.05 1.05
N THR A 276 -15.11 -6.20 0.84
CA THR A 276 -14.82 -5.62 -0.48
C THR A 276 -14.45 -6.67 -1.54
N ASN A 277 -14.16 -7.93 -1.13
CA ASN A 277 -13.97 -9.03 -2.07
C ASN A 277 -15.24 -9.28 -2.92
N PHE A 278 -16.44 -9.07 -2.36
CA PHE A 278 -17.69 -9.12 -3.11
C PHE A 278 -17.67 -8.14 -4.29
N SER A 279 -17.31 -6.90 -4.04
CA SER A 279 -17.22 -5.89 -5.10
C SER A 279 -15.99 -6.05 -5.99
N ALA A 280 -14.95 -6.76 -5.54
CA ALA A 280 -13.87 -7.18 -6.44
C ALA A 280 -14.37 -8.20 -7.46
N ASP A 281 -15.20 -9.16 -7.06
CA ASP A 281 -15.90 -10.06 -7.99
C ASP A 281 -16.79 -9.27 -8.97
N LEU A 282 -17.53 -8.28 -8.46
CA LEU A 282 -18.36 -7.39 -9.29
C LEU A 282 -17.52 -6.60 -10.31
N THR A 283 -16.34 -6.09 -9.88
CA THR A 283 -15.42 -5.38 -10.77
C THR A 283 -14.93 -6.30 -11.90
N ILE A 284 -14.63 -7.56 -11.61
CA ILE A 284 -14.24 -8.53 -12.65
C ILE A 284 -15.38 -8.79 -13.63
N MET A 285 -16.61 -8.86 -13.15
CA MET A 285 -17.75 -9.05 -14.07
C MET A 285 -17.85 -7.88 -15.06
N GLU A 286 -17.72 -6.66 -14.61
CA GLU A 286 -17.77 -5.48 -15.49
C GLU A 286 -16.51 -5.34 -16.35
N GLU A 287 -15.31 -5.37 -15.76
CA GLU A 287 -14.04 -5.10 -16.45
C GLU A 287 -13.68 -6.20 -17.46
N ALA A 288 -13.95 -7.49 -17.15
CA ALA A 288 -13.73 -8.57 -18.10
C ALA A 288 -14.66 -8.46 -19.32
N HIS A 289 -15.92 -8.07 -19.11
CA HIS A 289 -16.86 -7.86 -20.22
C HIS A 289 -16.50 -6.60 -21.02
N GLU A 290 -16.05 -5.52 -20.39
CA GLU A 290 -15.51 -4.33 -21.06
C GLU A 290 -14.29 -4.70 -21.92
N PHE A 291 -13.36 -5.51 -21.38
CA PHE A 291 -12.19 -5.95 -22.12
C PHE A 291 -12.56 -6.79 -23.35
N ILE A 292 -13.48 -7.76 -23.19
CA ILE A 292 -13.97 -8.58 -24.30
C ILE A 292 -14.67 -7.73 -25.36
N ASP A 293 -15.45 -6.75 -24.95
CA ASP A 293 -16.12 -5.82 -25.87
C ASP A 293 -15.12 -4.98 -26.65
N ARG A 294 -14.10 -4.39 -25.99
CA ARG A 294 -13.02 -3.66 -26.66
C ARG A 294 -12.23 -4.50 -27.66
N LEU A 295 -12.00 -5.78 -27.35
CA LEU A 295 -11.35 -6.71 -28.25
C LEU A 295 -12.18 -7.03 -29.51
N LYS A 296 -13.50 -7.22 -29.34
CA LYS A 296 -14.41 -7.65 -30.42
C LYS A 296 -14.88 -6.47 -31.28
N ASN A 297 -15.18 -5.34 -30.67
CA ASN A 297 -15.85 -4.22 -31.30
C ASN A 297 -14.92 -3.03 -31.61
N GLY A 298 -13.61 -3.14 -31.31
CA GLY A 298 -12.62 -2.15 -31.70
C GLY A 298 -12.52 -0.98 -30.72
N GLY A 299 -12.32 -1.25 -29.42
CA GLY A 299 -12.03 -0.23 -28.41
C GLY A 299 -10.55 0.12 -28.29
N LYS A 300 -10.24 1.07 -27.40
CA LYS A 300 -8.84 1.48 -27.12
C LYS A 300 -8.10 0.37 -26.37
N LEU A 301 -6.99 -0.10 -26.95
CA LEU A 301 -6.10 -1.11 -26.36
C LEU A 301 -4.67 -0.58 -26.30
N PRO A 302 -3.83 -1.07 -25.34
CA PRO A 302 -4.20 -1.98 -24.28
C PRO A 302 -5.20 -1.36 -23.30
N LEU A 303 -6.12 -2.18 -22.73
CA LEU A 303 -6.96 -1.77 -21.61
C LEU A 303 -6.09 -1.67 -20.36
N PHE A 304 -6.23 -0.57 -19.60
CA PHE A 304 -5.59 -0.38 -18.30
C PHE A 304 -6.57 -0.67 -17.17
N THR A 305 -6.17 -1.47 -16.19
CA THR A 305 -6.99 -1.64 -14.99
C THR A 305 -7.11 -0.34 -14.21
N SER A 306 -8.26 -0.09 -13.57
CA SER A 306 -8.59 1.18 -12.90
C SER A 306 -8.66 1.08 -11.36
N CYS A 307 -8.47 -0.09 -10.78
CA CYS A 307 -8.67 -0.32 -9.34
C CYS A 307 -7.66 0.41 -8.42
N CYS A 308 -6.49 0.82 -8.93
CA CYS A 308 -5.45 1.51 -8.16
C CYS A 308 -5.56 3.05 -8.29
N PRO A 309 -6.03 3.78 -7.26
CA PRO A 309 -6.23 5.24 -7.36
C PRO A 309 -4.93 6.03 -7.49
N GLY A 310 -3.81 5.49 -7.01
CA GLY A 310 -2.49 6.10 -7.22
C GLY A 310 -2.08 6.06 -8.69
N TRP A 311 -2.39 4.98 -9.39
CA TRP A 311 -2.19 4.83 -10.83
C TRP A 311 -3.12 5.75 -11.63
N VAL A 312 -4.41 5.75 -11.31
CA VAL A 312 -5.38 6.64 -11.96
C VAL A 312 -4.94 8.10 -11.83
N ARG A 313 -4.59 8.56 -10.62
CA ARG A 313 -4.12 9.92 -10.40
C ARG A 313 -2.80 10.21 -11.14
N PHE A 314 -1.91 9.22 -11.26
CA PHE A 314 -0.69 9.37 -12.06
C PHE A 314 -1.01 9.65 -13.53
N LEU A 315 -1.95 8.93 -14.13
CA LEU A 315 -2.39 9.20 -15.51
C LEU A 315 -3.04 10.58 -15.64
N GLU A 316 -3.94 10.93 -14.73
CA GLU A 316 -4.61 12.25 -14.75
C GLU A 316 -3.61 13.41 -14.63
N LEU A 317 -2.44 13.21 -14.00
CA LEU A 317 -1.41 14.23 -13.82
C LEU A 317 -0.31 14.20 -14.89
N GLN A 318 0.14 13.02 -15.32
CA GLN A 318 1.33 12.90 -16.18
C GLN A 318 1.00 12.49 -17.62
N HIS A 319 -0.09 11.73 -17.81
CA HIS A 319 -0.46 11.16 -19.10
C HIS A 319 -1.97 11.30 -19.40
N PRO A 320 -2.56 12.50 -19.35
CA PRO A 320 -4.00 12.66 -19.60
C PRO A 320 -4.40 12.31 -21.04
N ASP A 321 -3.44 12.27 -21.97
CA ASP A 321 -3.60 11.78 -23.34
C ASP A 321 -3.86 10.27 -23.44
N MET A 322 -3.74 9.54 -22.32
CA MET A 322 -3.93 8.09 -22.24
C MET A 322 -5.12 7.67 -21.35
N LEU A 323 -5.95 8.60 -20.91
CA LEU A 323 -7.08 8.30 -20.04
C LEU A 323 -8.11 7.36 -20.69
N ASP A 324 -8.25 7.40 -22.02
CA ASP A 324 -9.15 6.51 -22.77
C ASP A 324 -8.75 5.03 -22.74
N HIS A 325 -7.51 4.73 -22.34
CA HIS A 325 -7.06 3.37 -22.13
C HIS A 325 -7.57 2.78 -20.81
N LEU A 326 -7.88 3.62 -19.80
CA LEU A 326 -8.41 3.13 -18.53
C LEU A 326 -9.73 2.40 -18.71
N SER A 327 -9.92 1.34 -17.94
CA SER A 327 -11.25 0.77 -17.73
C SER A 327 -12.17 1.83 -17.13
N SER A 328 -13.39 1.90 -17.64
CA SER A 328 -14.40 2.81 -17.07
C SER A 328 -14.96 2.33 -15.73
N CYS A 329 -14.67 1.10 -15.33
CA CYS A 329 -15.11 0.52 -14.07
C CYS A 329 -14.58 1.32 -12.85
N LYS A 330 -15.44 1.57 -11.88
CA LYS A 330 -15.02 2.01 -10.55
C LYS A 330 -14.15 0.93 -9.90
N SER A 331 -13.29 1.33 -8.97
CA SER A 331 -12.57 0.35 -8.16
C SER A 331 -13.53 -0.46 -7.27
N PRO A 332 -13.12 -1.64 -6.75
CA PRO A 332 -13.94 -2.39 -5.80
C PRO A 332 -14.45 -1.54 -4.61
N GLN A 333 -13.62 -0.62 -4.09
CA GLN A 333 -14.06 0.33 -3.06
C GLN A 333 -15.23 1.20 -3.55
N GLY A 334 -15.11 1.78 -4.74
CA GLY A 334 -16.15 2.64 -5.32
C GLY A 334 -17.41 1.86 -5.65
N MET A 335 -17.27 0.67 -6.27
CA MET A 335 -18.42 -0.19 -6.55
C MET A 335 -19.18 -0.57 -5.28
N MET A 336 -18.47 -0.98 -4.21
CA MET A 336 -19.11 -1.33 -2.94
C MET A 336 -19.78 -0.12 -2.29
N GLY A 337 -19.15 1.08 -2.38
CA GLY A 337 -19.76 2.32 -1.89
C GLY A 337 -21.08 2.62 -2.59
N ALA A 338 -21.13 2.48 -3.91
CA ALA A 338 -22.33 2.65 -4.71
C ALA A 338 -23.41 1.61 -4.35
N ILE A 339 -23.04 0.33 -4.23
CA ILE A 339 -23.94 -0.77 -3.82
C ILE A 339 -24.51 -0.51 -2.41
N ILE A 340 -23.67 -0.12 -1.45
CA ILE A 340 -24.12 0.19 -0.09
C ILE A 340 -25.16 1.33 -0.12
N ARG A 341 -24.89 2.40 -0.86
CA ARG A 341 -25.80 3.56 -0.92
C ARG A 341 -27.13 3.24 -1.58
N GLU A 342 -27.09 2.48 -2.69
CA GLU A 342 -28.26 2.23 -3.52
C GLU A 342 -29.13 1.11 -2.95
N TYR A 343 -28.51 0.02 -2.48
CA TYR A 343 -29.26 -1.20 -2.19
C TYR A 343 -29.39 -1.54 -0.72
N VAL A 344 -28.44 -1.17 0.17
CA VAL A 344 -28.57 -1.50 1.60
C VAL A 344 -29.88 -0.98 2.20
N PRO A 345 -30.35 0.26 1.91
CA PRO A 345 -31.67 0.73 2.39
C PRO A 345 -32.88 -0.09 1.90
N GLN A 346 -32.70 -0.86 0.83
CA GLN A 346 -33.79 -1.71 0.30
C GLN A 346 -33.89 -3.07 1.01
N TYR A 347 -32.81 -3.48 1.70
CA TYR A 347 -32.76 -4.76 2.41
C TYR A 347 -32.88 -4.63 3.93
N TYR A 348 -32.67 -3.43 4.50
CA TYR A 348 -32.66 -3.17 5.94
C TYR A 348 -33.58 -1.98 6.24
N GLU A 349 -34.74 -2.25 6.82
CA GLU A 349 -35.84 -1.26 7.04
C GLU A 349 -35.44 -0.09 7.95
N ASP A 350 -34.49 -0.29 8.87
CA ASP A 350 -33.97 0.72 9.80
C ASP A 350 -32.84 1.59 9.22
N ILE A 351 -32.41 1.29 8.00
CA ILE A 351 -31.37 2.04 7.26
C ILE A 351 -32.03 2.84 6.15
N THR A 352 -31.89 4.16 6.21
CA THR A 352 -32.41 5.07 5.18
C THR A 352 -31.24 5.81 4.51
N PRO A 353 -31.44 6.37 3.31
CA PRO A 353 -30.41 7.20 2.68
C PRO A 353 -29.87 8.32 3.60
N GLU A 354 -30.69 8.89 4.50
CA GLU A 354 -30.36 10.02 5.36
C GLU A 354 -29.54 9.62 6.59
N ASN A 355 -29.80 8.43 7.16
CA ASN A 355 -29.11 7.96 8.35
C ASN A 355 -27.86 7.11 8.04
N LEU A 356 -27.72 6.62 6.81
CA LEU A 356 -26.61 5.76 6.38
C LEU A 356 -25.29 6.51 6.31
N VAL A 357 -24.28 5.98 6.97
CA VAL A 357 -22.87 6.38 6.88
C VAL A 357 -22.05 5.23 6.32
N SER A 358 -21.37 5.45 5.18
CA SER A 358 -20.56 4.46 4.49
C SER A 358 -19.09 4.64 4.84
N VAL A 359 -18.47 3.61 5.43
CA VAL A 359 -17.05 3.60 5.83
C VAL A 359 -16.30 2.52 5.06
N SER A 360 -15.08 2.83 4.65
CA SER A 360 -14.21 1.90 3.91
C SER A 360 -12.89 1.73 4.65
N ILE A 361 -12.44 0.48 4.84
CA ILE A 361 -11.16 0.16 5.48
C ILE A 361 -10.22 -0.42 4.42
N MET A 362 -9.15 0.32 4.13
CA MET A 362 -8.29 0.08 2.98
C MET A 362 -6.81 -0.05 3.37
N PRO A 363 -6.01 -0.85 2.66
CA PRO A 363 -4.56 -0.92 2.86
C PRO A 363 -3.82 0.31 2.31
N CYS A 364 -4.54 1.26 1.74
CA CYS A 364 -4.04 2.27 0.81
C CYS A 364 -4.45 3.68 1.26
N THR A 365 -3.50 4.60 1.31
CA THR A 365 -3.78 6.01 1.63
C THR A 365 -4.38 6.78 0.45
N ALA A 366 -4.09 6.38 -0.81
CA ALA A 366 -4.69 7.00 -1.99
C ALA A 366 -6.20 6.74 -2.09
N LYS A 367 -6.72 5.71 -1.42
CA LYS A 367 -8.16 5.45 -1.30
C LYS A 367 -8.91 6.57 -0.54
N LYS A 368 -8.24 7.30 0.37
CA LYS A 368 -8.79 8.51 1.00
C LYS A 368 -9.04 9.62 -0.02
N TYR A 369 -8.18 9.75 -1.03
CA TYR A 369 -8.37 10.68 -2.14
C TYR A 369 -9.47 10.19 -3.09
N GLU A 370 -9.50 8.89 -3.40
CA GLU A 370 -10.51 8.29 -4.27
C GLU A 370 -11.93 8.51 -3.71
N GLY A 371 -12.15 8.27 -2.43
CA GLY A 371 -13.46 8.47 -1.79
C GLY A 371 -13.95 9.93 -1.81
N LYS A 372 -13.10 10.89 -2.15
CA LYS A 372 -13.45 12.32 -2.28
C LYS A 372 -13.60 12.79 -3.74
N ARG A 373 -13.52 11.89 -4.73
CA ARG A 373 -13.68 12.25 -6.14
C ARG A 373 -15.08 12.78 -6.43
N GLU A 374 -15.17 13.84 -7.24
CA GLU A 374 -16.47 14.39 -7.69
C GLU A 374 -17.29 13.38 -8.49
N GLN A 375 -16.61 12.51 -9.24
CA GLN A 375 -17.22 11.44 -10.03
C GLN A 375 -17.84 10.32 -9.18
N PHE A 376 -17.55 10.29 -7.87
CA PHE A 376 -18.09 9.33 -6.91
C PHE A 376 -19.18 9.94 -6.04
N LYS A 377 -19.87 10.95 -6.57
CA LYS A 377 -21.05 11.53 -5.96
C LYS A 377 -22.32 10.95 -6.59
N MET A 378 -23.24 10.55 -5.73
CA MET A 378 -24.59 10.15 -6.11
C MET A 378 -25.41 11.37 -6.56
N ALA A 379 -26.54 11.11 -7.22
CA ALA A 379 -27.55 12.13 -7.47
C ALA A 379 -27.95 12.81 -6.13
N GLY A 380 -27.88 14.14 -6.08
CA GLY A 380 -28.08 14.90 -4.84
C GLY A 380 -26.80 15.29 -4.10
N GLY A 381 -25.62 14.97 -4.65
CA GLY A 381 -24.30 15.48 -4.20
C GLY A 381 -23.69 14.75 -3.00
N ARG A 382 -24.31 13.68 -2.50
CA ARG A 382 -23.76 12.85 -1.42
C ARG A 382 -22.65 11.94 -1.94
N GLN A 383 -21.56 11.79 -1.19
CA GLN A 383 -20.48 10.87 -1.54
C GLN A 383 -20.95 9.41 -1.38
N GLU A 384 -20.47 8.53 -2.25
CA GLU A 384 -20.69 7.07 -2.13
C GLU A 384 -20.02 6.52 -0.87
N ILE A 385 -18.91 7.10 -0.45
CA ILE A 385 -18.14 6.74 0.74
C ILE A 385 -17.88 8.01 1.56
N ASP A 386 -18.33 8.03 2.81
CA ASP A 386 -18.13 9.19 3.68
C ASP A 386 -16.72 9.22 4.24
N TYR A 387 -16.21 8.08 4.72
CA TYR A 387 -14.92 7.98 5.38
C TYR A 387 -14.11 6.79 4.89
N VAL A 388 -12.81 7.01 4.73
CA VAL A 388 -11.86 5.96 4.38
C VAL A 388 -10.79 5.87 5.46
N LEU A 389 -10.74 4.76 6.16
CA LEU A 389 -9.73 4.43 7.14
C LEU A 389 -8.70 3.46 6.56
N THR A 390 -7.50 3.46 7.13
CA THR A 390 -6.46 2.51 6.77
C THR A 390 -6.43 1.31 7.72
N THR A 391 -5.72 0.25 7.34
CA THR A 391 -5.48 -0.90 8.24
C THR A 391 -4.87 -0.47 9.58
N GLN A 392 -3.94 0.51 9.57
CA GLN A 392 -3.33 1.04 10.79
C GLN A 392 -4.35 1.77 11.67
N GLU A 393 -5.26 2.54 11.06
CA GLU A 393 -6.32 3.25 11.79
C GLU A 393 -7.31 2.26 12.41
N LEU A 394 -7.72 1.21 11.66
CA LEU A 394 -8.53 0.13 12.24
C LEU A 394 -7.82 -0.54 13.43
N GLY A 395 -6.53 -0.84 13.30
CA GLY A 395 -5.76 -1.41 14.41
C GLY A 395 -5.74 -0.51 15.66
N ARG A 396 -5.72 0.83 15.47
CA ARG A 396 -5.85 1.79 16.58
C ARG A 396 -7.25 1.76 17.20
N MET A 397 -8.31 1.67 16.36
CA MET A 397 -9.70 1.53 16.85
C MET A 397 -9.88 0.28 17.72
N ILE A 398 -9.40 -0.87 17.24
CA ILE A 398 -9.47 -2.14 17.98
C ILE A 398 -8.76 -2.05 19.33
N LYS A 399 -7.55 -1.43 19.36
CA LYS A 399 -6.80 -1.19 20.61
C LYS A 399 -7.53 -0.22 21.53
N GLY A 400 -8.07 0.88 20.97
CA GLY A 400 -8.82 1.90 21.73
C GLY A 400 -10.11 1.36 22.32
N ALA A 401 -10.76 0.41 21.65
CA ALA A 401 -11.94 -0.29 22.15
C ALA A 401 -11.61 -1.41 23.17
N GLY A 402 -10.33 -1.66 23.47
CA GLY A 402 -9.91 -2.70 24.43
C GLY A 402 -10.18 -4.13 23.97
N ILE A 403 -10.29 -4.39 22.67
CA ILE A 403 -10.62 -5.71 22.12
C ILE A 403 -9.36 -6.58 22.06
N ASP A 404 -9.40 -7.75 22.69
CA ASP A 404 -8.36 -8.79 22.55
C ASP A 404 -8.49 -9.49 21.18
N PHE A 405 -7.95 -8.87 20.16
CA PHE A 405 -8.06 -9.32 18.79
C PHE A 405 -7.43 -10.71 18.56
N LYS A 406 -6.37 -11.04 19.28
CA LYS A 406 -5.68 -12.32 19.14
C LYS A 406 -6.58 -13.50 19.51
N ASN A 407 -7.34 -13.36 20.60
CA ASN A 407 -8.21 -14.40 21.15
C ASN A 407 -9.68 -14.21 20.77
N LEU A 408 -10.01 -13.22 19.92
CA LEU A 408 -11.37 -12.94 19.48
C LEU A 408 -11.94 -14.11 18.67
N GLU A 409 -13.15 -14.58 19.03
CA GLU A 409 -13.92 -15.51 18.20
C GLU A 409 -14.36 -14.80 16.91
N GLY A 410 -14.27 -15.53 15.80
CA GLY A 410 -14.57 -14.99 14.49
C GLY A 410 -16.07 -15.04 14.14
N GLU A 411 -16.53 -14.09 13.34
CA GLU A 411 -17.90 -13.98 12.83
C GLU A 411 -17.92 -13.90 11.31
N GLU A 412 -19.04 -14.30 10.69
CA GLU A 412 -19.23 -14.16 9.24
C GLU A 412 -19.64 -12.71 8.87
N PRO A 413 -19.42 -12.27 7.61
CA PRO A 413 -19.89 -10.97 7.15
C PRO A 413 -21.43 -10.94 7.06
N ASP A 414 -22.00 -9.75 6.93
CA ASP A 414 -23.43 -9.59 6.73
C ASP A 414 -23.85 -9.91 5.28
N SER A 415 -25.08 -10.34 5.08
CA SER A 415 -25.65 -10.73 3.78
C SER A 415 -26.92 -9.89 3.50
N PRO A 416 -27.23 -9.55 2.24
CA PRO A 416 -26.46 -9.84 1.05
C PRO A 416 -25.23 -8.94 0.93
N PHE A 417 -24.34 -9.22 -0.01
CA PHE A 417 -23.11 -8.48 -0.34
C PHE A 417 -21.88 -8.84 0.53
N GLY A 418 -21.92 -9.96 1.24
CA GLY A 418 -20.80 -10.46 2.06
C GLY A 418 -20.07 -11.66 1.49
N LYS A 419 -20.69 -12.45 0.60
CA LYS A 419 -20.06 -13.61 -0.03
C LYS A 419 -19.10 -13.21 -1.13
N TYR A 420 -17.97 -13.88 -1.20
CA TYR A 420 -16.92 -13.59 -2.17
C TYR A 420 -16.25 -14.87 -2.70
N THR A 421 -15.49 -14.73 -3.77
CA THR A 421 -14.70 -15.82 -4.35
C THR A 421 -13.21 -15.62 -4.10
N GLY A 422 -12.41 -16.67 -4.30
CA GLY A 422 -10.96 -16.58 -4.29
C GLY A 422 -10.41 -15.58 -5.31
N ALA A 423 -11.11 -15.36 -6.44
CA ALA A 423 -10.75 -14.34 -7.42
C ALA A 423 -10.77 -12.92 -6.81
N GLY A 424 -11.78 -12.58 -6.00
CA GLY A 424 -11.83 -11.30 -5.29
C GLY A 424 -10.70 -11.15 -4.27
N THR A 425 -10.32 -12.23 -3.60
CA THR A 425 -9.26 -12.22 -2.60
C THR A 425 -7.89 -11.87 -3.17
N ILE A 426 -7.51 -12.41 -4.32
CA ILE A 426 -6.18 -12.22 -4.90
C ILE A 426 -5.93 -10.79 -5.43
N PHE A 427 -6.93 -9.91 -5.50
CA PHE A 427 -6.78 -8.48 -5.85
C PHE A 427 -5.74 -7.75 -4.99
N GLY A 428 -5.47 -8.25 -3.81
CA GLY A 428 -4.47 -7.67 -2.92
C GLY A 428 -3.03 -7.77 -3.41
N VAL A 429 -2.74 -8.67 -4.35
CA VAL A 429 -1.39 -8.93 -4.90
C VAL A 429 -1.31 -8.46 -6.35
N SER A 430 -0.15 -7.95 -6.78
CA SER A 430 0.11 -7.59 -8.17
C SER A 430 -0.02 -8.81 -9.08
N GLY A 431 -0.85 -8.73 -10.10
CA GLY A 431 -1.25 -9.81 -11.00
C GLY A 431 -2.57 -10.48 -10.63
N GLY A 432 -3.10 -10.16 -9.44
CA GLY A 432 -4.34 -10.78 -8.97
C GLY A 432 -5.58 -10.30 -9.73
N VAL A 433 -5.63 -9.04 -10.16
CA VAL A 433 -6.72 -8.53 -10.99
C VAL A 433 -6.70 -9.20 -12.36
N ALA A 434 -5.52 -9.26 -12.98
CA ALA A 434 -5.35 -9.91 -14.28
C ALA A 434 -5.66 -11.40 -14.22
N GLU A 435 -5.24 -12.12 -13.15
CA GLU A 435 -5.57 -13.54 -12.96
C GLU A 435 -7.07 -13.74 -12.78
N ALA A 436 -7.74 -12.92 -11.96
CA ALA A 436 -9.18 -12.98 -11.76
C ALA A 436 -9.97 -12.70 -13.05
N ALA A 437 -9.55 -11.67 -13.82
CA ALA A 437 -10.13 -11.36 -15.12
C ALA A 437 -9.92 -12.50 -16.13
N ALA A 438 -8.73 -13.08 -16.18
CA ALA A 438 -8.43 -14.19 -17.08
C ALA A 438 -9.28 -15.44 -16.78
N ARG A 439 -9.51 -15.77 -15.51
CA ARG A 439 -10.39 -16.88 -15.10
C ARG A 439 -11.81 -16.70 -15.63
N THR A 440 -12.38 -15.51 -15.52
CA THR A 440 -13.74 -15.20 -15.98
C THR A 440 -13.79 -15.06 -17.51
N ALA A 441 -12.85 -14.33 -18.12
CA ALA A 441 -12.80 -14.11 -19.55
C ALA A 441 -12.67 -15.44 -20.34
N TYR A 442 -11.87 -16.38 -19.83
CA TYR A 442 -11.74 -17.70 -20.46
C TYR A 442 -13.11 -18.38 -20.63
N GLU A 443 -13.89 -18.47 -19.55
CA GLU A 443 -15.19 -19.17 -19.60
C GLU A 443 -16.23 -18.39 -20.43
N VAL A 444 -16.24 -17.06 -20.34
CA VAL A 444 -17.14 -16.20 -21.14
C VAL A 444 -16.85 -16.31 -22.64
N VAL A 445 -15.58 -16.39 -23.03
CA VAL A 445 -15.20 -16.45 -24.45
C VAL A 445 -15.31 -17.86 -25.02
N THR A 446 -14.91 -18.87 -24.25
CA THR A 446 -14.82 -20.25 -24.75
C THR A 446 -16.08 -21.07 -24.51
N GLY A 447 -16.90 -20.70 -23.53
CA GLY A 447 -18.03 -21.49 -23.05
C GLY A 447 -17.64 -22.76 -22.31
N GLU A 448 -16.35 -22.95 -21.98
CA GLU A 448 -15.81 -24.13 -21.31
C GLU A 448 -15.29 -23.79 -19.94
N THR A 449 -15.47 -24.71 -18.98
CA THR A 449 -14.96 -24.54 -17.62
C THR A 449 -13.44 -24.59 -17.57
N LEU A 450 -12.84 -23.55 -17.01
CA LEU A 450 -11.39 -23.48 -16.73
C LEU A 450 -11.02 -24.48 -15.62
N LYS A 451 -10.25 -25.51 -15.97
CA LYS A 451 -9.86 -26.58 -15.03
C LYS A 451 -8.77 -26.11 -14.07
N ASP A 452 -7.72 -25.49 -14.60
CA ASP A 452 -6.59 -24.99 -13.82
C ASP A 452 -6.76 -23.47 -13.59
N VAL A 453 -7.38 -23.12 -12.47
CA VAL A 453 -7.70 -21.73 -12.15
C VAL A 453 -6.48 -20.93 -11.68
N VAL A 454 -5.34 -21.58 -11.36
CA VAL A 454 -4.10 -20.93 -10.90
C VAL A 454 -3.19 -20.63 -12.08
N ILE A 455 -2.92 -19.35 -12.33
CA ILE A 455 -2.01 -18.91 -13.39
C ILE A 455 -0.70 -18.45 -12.73
N ASN A 456 0.21 -19.40 -12.50
CA ASN A 456 1.44 -19.17 -11.74
C ASN A 456 2.29 -18.00 -12.25
N ASP A 457 2.35 -17.80 -13.57
CA ASP A 457 3.14 -16.73 -14.19
C ASP A 457 2.59 -15.31 -13.88
N MET A 458 1.33 -15.19 -13.44
CA MET A 458 0.73 -13.95 -12.97
C MET A 458 0.99 -13.68 -11.49
N ARG A 459 1.36 -14.72 -10.71
CA ARG A 459 1.52 -14.65 -9.25
C ARG A 459 2.90 -14.13 -8.81
N GLY A 460 2.99 -13.74 -7.54
CA GLY A 460 4.22 -13.26 -6.89
C GLY A 460 4.43 -11.75 -6.99
N THR A 461 5.47 -11.29 -6.31
CA THR A 461 5.74 -9.86 -6.06
C THR A 461 6.72 -9.22 -7.05
N LYS A 462 7.13 -9.93 -8.11
CA LYS A 462 8.01 -9.39 -9.17
C LYS A 462 7.43 -8.10 -9.75
N ARG A 463 8.31 -7.11 -10.02
CA ARG A 463 7.91 -5.78 -10.51
C ARG A 463 7.28 -5.80 -11.90
N VAL A 464 7.73 -6.67 -12.76
CA VAL A 464 7.23 -6.82 -14.14
C VAL A 464 7.00 -8.29 -14.44
N LYS A 465 5.83 -8.60 -14.96
CA LYS A 465 5.46 -9.93 -15.47
C LYS A 465 4.76 -9.75 -16.82
N THR A 466 5.00 -10.64 -17.74
CA THR A 466 4.29 -10.70 -19.04
C THR A 466 3.83 -12.13 -19.24
N VAL A 467 2.55 -12.31 -19.52
CA VAL A 467 1.92 -13.62 -19.63
C VAL A 467 1.11 -13.68 -20.90
N GLU A 468 1.26 -14.77 -21.63
CA GLU A 468 0.47 -15.06 -22.82
C GLU A 468 -0.63 -16.05 -22.47
N LEU A 469 -1.85 -15.74 -22.89
CA LEU A 469 -3.04 -16.57 -22.70
C LEU A 469 -3.59 -16.96 -24.06
N ASP A 470 -3.98 -18.22 -24.21
CA ASP A 470 -4.74 -18.68 -25.35
C ASP A 470 -6.20 -18.92 -24.95
N LEU A 471 -7.10 -18.11 -25.49
CA LEU A 471 -8.54 -18.26 -25.35
C LEU A 471 -9.10 -18.95 -26.60
N LYS A 472 -8.69 -20.20 -26.83
CA LYS A 472 -9.08 -21.03 -27.99
C LYS A 472 -8.83 -20.36 -29.35
N GLY A 473 -7.58 -20.00 -29.59
CA GLY A 473 -7.11 -19.36 -30.83
C GLY A 473 -7.12 -17.84 -30.81
N THR A 474 -7.65 -17.22 -29.73
CA THR A 474 -7.43 -15.79 -29.49
C THR A 474 -6.27 -15.63 -28.49
N HIS A 475 -5.11 -15.29 -29.03
CA HIS A 475 -3.92 -15.06 -28.21
C HIS A 475 -3.95 -13.67 -27.59
N ILE A 476 -3.87 -13.60 -26.27
CA ILE A 476 -3.87 -12.37 -25.49
C ILE A 476 -2.59 -12.30 -24.69
N LYS A 477 -1.91 -11.18 -24.77
CA LYS A 477 -0.75 -10.87 -23.96
C LYS A 477 -1.13 -9.88 -22.87
N VAL A 478 -0.84 -10.23 -21.64
CA VAL A 478 -1.11 -9.44 -20.44
C VAL A 478 0.22 -8.96 -19.85
N LYS A 479 0.34 -7.66 -19.62
CA LYS A 479 1.47 -7.08 -18.91
C LYS A 479 1.03 -6.63 -17.53
N ILE A 480 1.80 -7.02 -16.52
CA ILE A 480 1.53 -6.75 -15.11
C ILE A 480 2.73 -6.00 -14.56
N VAL A 481 2.50 -4.81 -14.02
CA VAL A 481 3.56 -4.00 -13.41
C VAL A 481 3.16 -3.50 -12.03
N ASN A 482 4.11 -3.47 -11.13
CA ASN A 482 3.94 -2.75 -9.87
C ASN A 482 5.07 -1.73 -9.70
N THR A 483 4.74 -0.61 -9.07
CA THR A 483 5.43 0.68 -9.03
C THR A 483 5.22 1.53 -10.30
N LEU A 484 5.07 2.84 -10.13
CA LEU A 484 4.79 3.74 -11.26
C LEU A 484 6.04 4.00 -12.12
N ARG A 485 7.24 3.75 -11.58
CA ARG A 485 8.45 3.77 -12.40
C ARG A 485 8.41 2.72 -13.51
N GLU A 486 7.84 1.55 -13.24
CA GLU A 486 7.65 0.52 -14.27
C GLU A 486 6.47 0.88 -15.20
N ALA A 487 5.40 1.45 -14.65
CA ALA A 487 4.28 1.95 -15.45
C ALA A 487 4.72 3.02 -16.45
N GLU A 488 5.60 3.95 -16.06
CA GLU A 488 6.15 4.98 -16.96
C GLU A 488 6.87 4.37 -18.18
N LYS A 489 7.55 3.24 -18.00
CA LYS A 489 8.17 2.53 -19.13
C LYS A 489 7.10 2.01 -20.09
N CYS A 490 6.00 1.45 -19.55
CA CYS A 490 4.87 1.00 -20.37
C CYS A 490 4.22 2.17 -21.14
N MET A 491 4.09 3.33 -20.50
CA MET A 491 3.56 4.53 -21.20
C MET A 491 4.42 4.92 -22.39
N ARG A 492 5.74 4.86 -22.25
CA ARG A 492 6.68 5.12 -23.35
C ARG A 492 6.58 4.07 -24.45
N GLU A 493 6.53 2.77 -24.08
CA GLU A 493 6.34 1.68 -25.06
C GLU A 493 5.07 1.87 -25.89
N ILE A 494 3.97 2.28 -25.26
CA ILE A 494 2.70 2.52 -25.96
C ILE A 494 2.81 3.74 -26.90
N LYS A 495 3.37 4.86 -26.42
CA LYS A 495 3.58 6.08 -27.23
C LYS A 495 4.50 5.84 -28.43
N GLU A 496 5.46 4.94 -28.29
CA GLU A 496 6.39 4.56 -29.35
C GLU A 496 5.81 3.48 -30.29
N GLY A 497 4.59 2.99 -30.05
CA GLY A 497 3.96 1.93 -30.84
C GLY A 497 4.62 0.56 -30.68
N LYS A 498 5.34 0.33 -29.58
CA LYS A 498 6.07 -0.90 -29.28
C LYS A 498 5.32 -1.85 -28.36
N ALA A 499 4.18 -1.43 -27.84
CA ALA A 499 3.37 -2.27 -26.94
C ALA A 499 2.72 -3.40 -27.74
N ASP A 500 2.97 -4.63 -27.32
CA ASP A 500 2.46 -5.85 -27.94
C ASP A 500 1.48 -6.62 -27.04
N TYR A 501 0.94 -5.97 -26.01
CA TYR A 501 0.00 -6.52 -25.03
C TYR A 501 -1.38 -5.82 -25.13
N GLN A 502 -2.44 -6.56 -24.79
CA GLN A 502 -3.82 -6.09 -24.86
C GLN A 502 -4.38 -5.64 -23.51
N LEU A 503 -3.81 -6.12 -22.41
CA LEU A 503 -4.20 -5.76 -21.05
C LEU A 503 -2.96 -5.32 -20.24
N LEU A 504 -3.08 -4.22 -19.50
CA LEU A 504 -2.05 -3.72 -18.60
C LEU A 504 -2.62 -3.58 -17.17
N GLU A 505 -2.16 -4.42 -16.25
CA GLU A 505 -2.41 -4.23 -14.82
C GLU A 505 -1.31 -3.36 -14.21
N VAL A 506 -1.70 -2.31 -13.48
CA VAL A 506 -0.77 -1.43 -12.77
C VAL A 506 -1.16 -1.29 -11.29
N MET A 507 -0.21 -1.61 -10.41
CA MET A 507 -0.28 -1.32 -8.98
C MET A 507 0.80 -0.31 -8.59
N ALA A 508 0.44 0.79 -7.93
CA ALA A 508 1.41 1.81 -7.51
C ALA A 508 2.39 1.33 -6.42
N CYS A 509 1.98 0.36 -5.61
CA CYS A 509 2.78 -0.14 -4.48
C CYS A 509 3.62 -1.36 -4.88
N PRO A 510 4.88 -1.50 -4.37
CA PRO A 510 5.72 -2.68 -4.63
C PRO A 510 5.04 -3.98 -4.17
N GLY A 511 4.78 -4.90 -5.09
CA GLY A 511 4.09 -6.17 -4.83
C GLY A 511 2.57 -6.09 -4.76
N GLY A 512 1.97 -4.89 -4.82
CA GLY A 512 0.52 -4.68 -4.78
C GLY A 512 0.01 -4.10 -3.46
N CYS A 513 -1.30 -4.22 -3.21
CA CYS A 513 -1.99 -3.65 -2.04
C CYS A 513 -1.56 -4.27 -0.70
N ILE A 514 -0.99 -5.48 -0.70
CA ILE A 514 -0.36 -6.10 0.47
C ILE A 514 0.75 -5.23 1.10
N ASN A 515 1.35 -4.34 0.31
CA ASN A 515 2.38 -3.39 0.73
C ASN A 515 1.91 -1.92 0.58
N GLY A 516 0.61 -1.69 0.68
CA GLY A 516 0.01 -0.36 0.61
C GLY A 516 0.46 0.56 1.74
N GLY A 517 0.43 1.88 1.48
CA GLY A 517 0.89 2.88 2.47
C GLY A 517 0.09 2.92 3.78
N GLY A 518 -1.10 2.31 3.81
CA GLY A 518 -1.95 2.17 4.99
C GLY A 518 -1.77 0.87 5.78
N GLN A 519 -0.93 -0.05 5.31
CA GLN A 519 -0.64 -1.32 5.99
C GLN A 519 0.29 -1.12 7.20
N PRO A 520 0.27 -2.03 8.18
CA PRO A 520 1.29 -2.08 9.23
C PRO A 520 2.69 -2.08 8.63
N GLN A 521 3.58 -1.28 9.23
CA GLN A 521 4.93 -1.08 8.70
C GLN A 521 5.90 -2.04 9.37
N SER A 522 6.62 -2.80 8.56
CA SER A 522 7.83 -3.50 9.01
C SER A 522 9.02 -2.99 8.21
N CYS A 523 9.83 -2.23 8.88
CA CYS A 523 10.92 -1.49 8.22
C CYS A 523 12.12 -2.36 7.84
N ASN A 524 12.21 -3.61 8.29
CA ASN A 524 13.44 -4.39 8.25
C ASN A 524 13.29 -5.82 7.71
N ASP A 525 12.08 -6.29 7.42
CA ASP A 525 11.85 -7.64 6.89
C ASP A 525 11.43 -7.59 5.42
N SER A 526 12.29 -8.10 4.55
CA SER A 526 12.05 -8.19 3.12
C SER A 526 10.96 -9.21 2.74
N ASN A 527 10.65 -10.15 3.63
CA ASN A 527 9.79 -11.31 3.32
C ASN A 527 8.31 -11.06 3.66
N ILE A 528 7.98 -9.98 4.36
CA ILE A 528 6.59 -9.73 4.81
C ILE A 528 5.60 -9.66 3.66
N LYS A 529 5.96 -9.01 2.55
CA LYS A 529 5.07 -8.94 1.39
C LYS A 529 4.81 -10.31 0.75
N GLU A 530 5.82 -11.18 0.71
CA GLU A 530 5.69 -12.56 0.26
C GLU A 530 4.78 -13.37 1.20
N MET A 531 4.94 -13.23 2.51
CA MET A 531 4.08 -13.89 3.50
C MET A 531 2.62 -13.42 3.38
N ARG A 532 2.38 -12.12 3.24
CA ARG A 532 1.04 -11.57 3.01
C ARG A 532 0.43 -12.05 1.69
N ALA A 533 1.23 -12.10 0.61
CA ALA A 533 0.80 -12.65 -0.67
C ALA A 533 0.39 -14.12 -0.55
N GLN A 534 1.20 -14.93 0.13
CA GLN A 534 0.91 -16.34 0.36
C GLN A 534 -0.37 -16.51 1.17
N GLY A 535 -0.64 -15.64 2.15
CA GLY A 535 -1.89 -15.65 2.91
C GLY A 535 -3.13 -15.48 2.02
N LEU A 536 -3.09 -14.54 1.05
CA LEU A 536 -4.19 -14.35 0.09
C LEU A 536 -4.31 -15.52 -0.89
N TYR A 537 -3.20 -16.11 -1.35
CA TYR A 537 -3.24 -17.29 -2.21
C TYR A 537 -3.78 -18.52 -1.48
N THR A 538 -3.53 -18.63 -0.18
CA THR A 538 -4.10 -19.70 0.66
C THR A 538 -5.61 -19.50 0.81
N ASP A 539 -6.07 -18.27 1.03
CA ASP A 539 -7.50 -17.93 1.09
C ASP A 539 -8.21 -18.25 -0.23
N ASP A 540 -7.62 -17.86 -1.39
CA ASP A 540 -8.12 -18.26 -2.73
C ASP A 540 -8.21 -19.79 -2.87
N ALA A 541 -7.20 -20.52 -2.44
CA ALA A 541 -7.16 -21.97 -2.59
C ALA A 541 -8.19 -22.71 -1.73
N GLN A 542 -8.56 -22.13 -0.57
CA GLN A 542 -9.53 -22.68 0.37
C GLN A 542 -10.97 -22.21 0.11
N GLY A 543 -11.16 -21.23 -0.77
CA GLY A 543 -12.48 -20.68 -1.10
C GLY A 543 -13.40 -21.72 -1.76
N GLU A 544 -14.69 -21.67 -1.42
CA GLU A 544 -15.72 -22.50 -2.03
C GLU A 544 -15.88 -22.19 -3.53
N TRP A 545 -15.81 -20.92 -3.89
CA TRP A 545 -15.81 -20.41 -5.26
C TRP A 545 -14.47 -19.73 -5.57
N ARG A 546 -13.97 -19.94 -6.77
CA ARG A 546 -12.67 -19.41 -7.17
C ARG A 546 -12.72 -18.50 -8.40
N LYS A 547 -13.88 -18.30 -8.97
CA LYS A 547 -14.12 -17.45 -10.15
C LYS A 547 -15.26 -16.48 -9.85
N SER A 548 -15.10 -15.22 -10.21
CA SER A 548 -16.03 -14.14 -9.84
C SER A 548 -17.47 -14.39 -10.31
N HIS A 549 -17.65 -14.97 -11.49
CA HIS A 549 -18.96 -15.32 -12.04
C HIS A 549 -19.63 -16.54 -11.35
N GLU A 550 -18.94 -17.22 -10.44
CA GLU A 550 -19.53 -18.29 -9.61
C GLU A 550 -20.23 -17.74 -8.37
N ASN A 551 -19.90 -16.51 -7.93
CA ASN A 551 -20.46 -15.90 -6.74
C ASN A 551 -22.00 -15.81 -6.80
N PRO A 552 -22.75 -16.49 -5.89
CA PRO A 552 -24.21 -16.52 -5.94
C PRO A 552 -24.84 -15.16 -5.68
N GLU A 553 -24.27 -14.31 -4.79
CA GLU A 553 -24.80 -12.98 -4.50
C GLU A 553 -24.56 -12.01 -5.67
N ILE A 554 -23.50 -12.17 -6.45
CA ILE A 554 -23.28 -11.42 -7.69
C ILE A 554 -24.35 -11.80 -8.74
N LYS A 555 -24.63 -13.09 -8.91
CA LYS A 555 -25.69 -13.55 -9.83
C LYS A 555 -27.04 -12.98 -9.44
N GLU A 556 -27.34 -12.97 -8.14
CA GLU A 556 -28.58 -12.42 -7.60
C GLU A 556 -28.67 -10.90 -7.81
N LEU A 557 -27.55 -10.16 -7.60
CA LEU A 557 -27.46 -8.72 -7.83
C LEU A 557 -27.80 -8.36 -9.29
N TYR A 558 -27.21 -9.08 -10.25
CA TYR A 558 -27.54 -8.86 -11.66
C TYR A 558 -28.99 -9.20 -11.98
N ALA A 559 -29.48 -10.34 -11.52
CA ALA A 559 -30.85 -10.79 -11.80
C ALA A 559 -31.90 -9.84 -11.25
N LYS A 560 -31.68 -9.25 -10.07
CA LYS A 560 -32.64 -8.36 -9.40
C LYS A 560 -32.51 -6.88 -9.81
N HIS A 561 -31.28 -6.40 -9.99
CA HIS A 561 -31.00 -4.96 -10.01
C HIS A 561 -30.26 -4.49 -11.26
N LEU A 562 -29.21 -5.17 -11.69
CA LEU A 562 -28.29 -4.70 -12.72
C LEU A 562 -28.51 -5.33 -14.12
N GLU A 563 -29.42 -6.29 -14.24
CA GLU A 563 -29.77 -7.03 -15.48
C GLU A 563 -28.63 -7.93 -15.97
N LYS A 564 -27.55 -7.36 -16.46
CA LYS A 564 -26.35 -8.07 -16.95
C LYS A 564 -25.12 -7.17 -16.86
N PRO A 565 -23.91 -7.74 -16.93
CA PRO A 565 -22.69 -6.93 -17.02
C PRO A 565 -22.73 -5.93 -18.19
N ASN A 566 -22.19 -4.75 -17.97
CA ASN A 566 -22.19 -3.61 -18.90
C ASN A 566 -23.59 -3.18 -19.38
N SER A 567 -24.65 -3.47 -18.62
CA SER A 567 -25.99 -2.90 -18.90
C SER A 567 -26.00 -1.39 -18.64
N HIS A 568 -27.02 -0.69 -19.09
CA HIS A 568 -27.18 0.75 -18.82
C HIS A 568 -27.21 1.04 -17.30
N LYS A 569 -27.91 0.23 -16.51
CA LYS A 569 -27.97 0.35 -15.05
C LYS A 569 -26.61 0.10 -14.39
N ALA A 570 -25.87 -0.91 -14.87
CA ALA A 570 -24.53 -1.19 -14.38
C ALA A 570 -23.59 -0.02 -14.68
N HIS A 571 -23.66 0.56 -15.88
CA HIS A 571 -22.87 1.74 -16.26
C HIS A 571 -23.18 2.96 -15.37
N GLU A 572 -24.42 3.27 -15.08
CA GLU A 572 -24.79 4.39 -14.22
C GLU A 572 -24.24 4.25 -12.81
N LEU A 573 -24.25 3.03 -12.25
CA LEU A 573 -23.90 2.80 -10.86
C LEU A 573 -22.41 2.45 -10.67
N LEU A 574 -21.84 1.64 -11.56
CA LEU A 574 -20.54 0.97 -11.36
C LEU A 574 -19.41 1.55 -12.20
N HIS A 575 -19.70 2.43 -13.15
CA HIS A 575 -18.69 3.03 -14.01
C HIS A 575 -18.41 4.49 -13.65
N THR A 576 -17.31 5.04 -14.18
CA THR A 576 -16.83 6.39 -13.87
C THR A 576 -16.11 7.01 -15.06
N THR A 577 -15.75 8.28 -14.92
CA THR A 577 -14.94 9.02 -15.88
C THR A 577 -13.68 9.58 -15.24
N TYR A 578 -12.70 9.93 -16.07
CA TYR A 578 -11.42 10.48 -15.65
C TYR A 578 -11.20 11.84 -16.28
N VAL A 579 -10.44 12.70 -15.61
CA VAL A 579 -10.23 14.08 -16.05
C VAL A 579 -8.76 14.48 -15.93
N ASP A 580 -8.33 15.37 -16.81
CA ASP A 580 -7.00 16.00 -16.75
C ASP A 580 -6.88 16.85 -15.47
N LYS A 581 -6.00 16.44 -14.56
CA LYS A 581 -5.77 17.06 -13.25
C LYS A 581 -4.50 17.92 -13.20
N ARG A 582 -3.82 18.16 -14.32
CA ARG A 582 -2.58 18.94 -14.35
C ARG A 582 -2.79 20.34 -13.78
N LYS A 583 -3.93 20.97 -14.04
CA LYS A 583 -4.25 22.32 -13.55
C LYS A 583 -4.33 22.40 -12.03
N ASP A 584 -4.65 21.30 -11.34
CA ASP A 584 -4.73 21.27 -9.87
C ASP A 584 -3.35 21.46 -9.21
N CYS A 585 -2.26 21.21 -9.94
CA CYS A 585 -0.88 21.28 -9.45
C CYS A 585 -0.09 22.48 -9.98
N TYR A 586 -0.58 23.20 -11.00
CA TYR A 586 0.07 24.41 -11.49
C TYR A 586 -0.27 25.61 -10.58
N ILE A 587 0.77 26.27 -10.07
CA ILE A 587 0.63 27.65 -9.62
C ILE A 587 0.50 28.48 -10.89
N SER A 588 -0.57 29.26 -11.03
CA SER A 588 -0.59 30.38 -11.98
C SER A 588 0.58 31.28 -11.58
N VAL A 589 1.67 31.23 -12.34
CA VAL A 589 2.77 32.20 -12.21
C VAL A 589 2.25 33.47 -12.85
N GLY A 590 1.71 34.36 -12.02
CA GLY A 590 1.33 35.71 -12.44
C GLY A 590 -0.18 35.93 -12.58
N GLU A 591 -0.80 36.35 -11.55
CA GLU A 591 -1.70 37.51 -11.47
C GLU A 591 -1.16 38.50 -10.45
#